data_9727e83a4bd50722b8d1c122eceb608a
#
_entry.id   9727e83a4bd50722b8d1c122eceb608a
#
_cell.length_a   1.000
_cell.length_b   1.000
_cell.length_c   1.000
_cell.angle_alpha   90.00
_cell.angle_beta   90.00
_cell.angle_gamma   90.00
#
_symmetry.space_group_name_H-M   'P 1'
#
loop_
_entity.id
_entity.type
_entity.pdbx_description
1 polymer ?
#
loop_
_entity_poly.entity_id
_entity_poly.type
_entity_poly.pdbx_seq_one_letter_code
_entity_poly.pdbx_strand_id
1 'polypeptide(L)'
;LKREVPTVLVSFARSGNSPESVATVDLAKQLVDDLYQITITCAAQGKLAQQAQGDEKNLLLLQPEASNDAGFAMTSSFSSMMLTALLVFDRAELAQKEAKVAALIQLSQDVLERVADVQQLVDLDFSRIIYLGAGPFFGLAHEAQLKILELTAGQIATMYESPVGFRHGPKSLINQDTVVLVFGSTDGY
;
A
#
# COMPACT_ATOMS: atom_id res chain seq x y z
N LEU A 1 -15.98 13.10 8.05
CA LEU A 1 -16.28 12.47 9.34
C LEU A 1 -17.57 13.05 9.90
N LYS A 2 -18.38 12.23 10.56
CA LYS A 2 -19.60 12.66 11.29
C LYS A 2 -19.36 12.43 12.77
N ARG A 3 -19.64 13.45 13.59
CA ARG A 3 -19.31 13.45 15.01
C ARG A 3 -19.93 12.26 15.77
N GLU A 4 -21.20 12.00 15.53
CA GLU A 4 -22.00 11.02 16.30
C GLU A 4 -21.91 9.59 15.73
N VAL A 5 -21.16 9.37 14.64
CA VAL A 5 -21.03 8.04 14.03
C VAL A 5 -19.79 7.35 14.60
N PRO A 6 -19.96 6.19 15.27
CA PRO A 6 -18.83 5.40 15.71
C PRO A 6 -17.88 5.11 14.53
N THR A 7 -16.62 5.43 14.72
CA THR A 7 -15.63 5.41 13.65
C THR A 7 -14.38 4.63 14.06
N VAL A 8 -13.87 3.80 13.17
CA VAL A 8 -12.55 3.17 13.31
C VAL A 8 -11.59 3.88 12.36
N LEU A 9 -10.54 4.49 12.92
CA LEU A 9 -9.43 5.07 12.16
C LEU A 9 -8.30 4.05 12.06
N VAL A 10 -7.96 3.63 10.85
CA VAL A 10 -6.82 2.74 10.59
C VAL A 10 -5.66 3.58 10.07
N SER A 11 -4.57 3.64 10.84
CA SER A 11 -3.38 4.41 10.51
C SER A 11 -2.26 3.48 10.04
N PHE A 12 -1.72 3.72 8.84
CA PHE A 12 -0.55 3.07 8.29
C PHE A 12 0.62 4.04 8.35
N ALA A 13 1.67 3.67 9.04
CA ALA A 13 2.79 4.58 9.23
C ALA A 13 4.11 3.85 9.45
N ARG A 14 5.09 3.98 8.53
CA ARG A 14 6.41 3.40 8.75
C ARG A 14 7.06 3.96 10.01
N SER A 15 7.28 5.26 10.07
CA SER A 15 7.93 5.92 11.21
C SER A 15 6.94 6.40 12.29
N GLY A 16 5.68 6.65 11.91
CA GLY A 16 4.68 7.24 12.80
C GLY A 16 4.98 8.66 13.27
N ASN A 17 5.86 9.38 12.58
CA ASN A 17 6.29 10.74 12.94
C ASN A 17 5.87 11.82 11.95
N SER A 18 5.31 11.44 10.80
CA SER A 18 4.86 12.40 9.79
C SER A 18 3.83 13.36 10.37
N PRO A 19 4.02 14.68 10.22
CA PRO A 19 3.11 15.68 10.80
C PRO A 19 1.66 15.47 10.36
N GLU A 20 1.45 15.07 9.12
CA GLU A 20 0.13 14.80 8.53
C GLU A 20 -0.57 13.61 9.23
N SER A 21 0.18 12.54 9.51
CA SER A 21 -0.36 11.36 10.19
C SER A 21 -0.74 11.68 11.64
N VAL A 22 0.12 12.40 12.35
CA VAL A 22 -0.14 12.82 13.73
C VAL A 22 -1.33 13.78 13.77
N ALA A 23 -1.36 14.79 12.89
CA ALA A 23 -2.45 15.76 12.83
C ALA A 23 -3.79 15.09 12.45
N THR A 24 -3.77 14.07 11.58
CA THR A 24 -4.99 13.31 11.23
C THR A 24 -5.58 12.61 12.46
N VAL A 25 -4.75 11.97 13.27
CA VAL A 25 -5.18 11.31 14.51
C VAL A 25 -5.73 12.35 15.50
N ASP A 26 -5.02 13.47 15.70
CA ASP A 26 -5.44 14.52 16.63
C ASP A 26 -6.76 15.17 16.20
N LEU A 27 -6.96 15.39 14.90
CA LEU A 27 -8.22 15.90 14.35
C LEU A 27 -9.35 14.87 14.50
N ALA A 28 -9.10 13.60 14.26
CA ALA A 28 -10.11 12.56 14.44
C ALA A 28 -10.59 12.50 15.90
N LYS A 29 -9.67 12.58 16.86
CA LYS A 29 -9.99 12.62 18.30
C LYS A 29 -10.86 13.84 18.69
N GLN A 30 -10.72 14.98 17.99
CA GLN A 30 -11.51 16.17 18.22
C GLN A 30 -12.90 16.13 17.55
N LEU A 31 -13.00 15.44 16.41
CA LEU A 31 -14.17 15.49 15.53
C LEU A 31 -15.13 14.33 15.73
N VAL A 32 -14.71 13.22 16.32
CA VAL A 32 -15.50 12.00 16.48
C VAL A 32 -15.64 11.66 17.96
N ASP A 33 -16.88 11.56 18.44
CA ASP A 33 -17.16 11.31 19.87
C ASP A 33 -16.84 9.86 20.27
N ASP A 34 -17.10 8.88 19.39
CA ASP A 34 -16.80 7.46 19.61
C ASP A 34 -15.78 6.95 18.57
N LEU A 35 -14.52 7.29 18.81
CA LEU A 35 -13.39 6.95 17.96
C LEU A 35 -12.66 5.72 18.50
N TYR A 36 -12.51 4.71 17.65
CA TYR A 36 -11.60 3.59 17.82
C TYR A 36 -10.47 3.70 16.82
N GLN A 37 -9.31 3.15 17.15
CA GLN A 37 -8.13 3.26 16.32
C GLN A 37 -7.44 1.91 16.15
N ILE A 38 -6.84 1.69 14.98
CA ILE A 38 -5.89 0.63 14.72
C ILE A 38 -4.63 1.32 14.17
N THR A 39 -3.54 1.27 14.93
CA THR A 39 -2.27 1.85 14.53
C THR A 39 -1.32 0.74 14.05
N ILE A 40 -1.06 0.68 12.76
CA ILE A 40 -0.15 -0.28 12.13
C ILE A 40 1.14 0.48 11.78
N THR A 41 2.25 0.14 12.45
CA THR A 41 3.51 0.91 12.31
C THR A 41 4.74 0.03 12.48
N CYS A 42 5.84 0.42 11.83
CA CYS A 42 7.14 -0.26 11.96
C CYS A 42 8.01 0.31 13.10
N ALA A 43 7.66 1.48 13.64
CA ALA A 43 8.51 2.17 14.61
C ALA A 43 7.86 2.26 16.00
N ALA A 44 8.33 1.43 16.94
CA ALA A 44 7.85 1.44 18.32
C ALA A 44 8.05 2.80 19.03
N GLN A 45 9.07 3.55 18.63
CA GLN A 45 9.40 4.87 19.18
C GLN A 45 8.75 6.03 18.41
N GLY A 46 7.94 5.71 17.38
CA GLY A 46 7.20 6.73 16.63
C GLY A 46 6.07 7.35 17.46
N LYS A 47 5.75 8.60 17.19
CA LYS A 47 4.70 9.34 17.92
C LYS A 47 3.36 8.60 17.91
N LEU A 48 2.95 8.03 16.79
CA LEU A 48 1.69 7.28 16.72
C LEU A 48 1.72 6.01 17.59
N ALA A 49 2.83 5.28 17.63
CA ALA A 49 2.97 4.13 18.51
C ALA A 49 2.94 4.56 19.99
N GLN A 50 3.62 5.64 20.33
CA GLN A 50 3.62 6.17 21.70
C GLN A 50 2.24 6.67 22.13
N GLN A 51 1.50 7.33 21.24
CA GLN A 51 0.12 7.76 21.49
C GLN A 51 -0.87 6.59 21.64
N ALA A 52 -0.58 5.46 21.03
CA ALA A 52 -1.40 4.25 21.12
C ALA A 52 -1.15 3.45 22.40
N GLN A 53 0.03 3.61 23.01
CA GLN A 53 0.37 2.90 24.24
C GLN A 53 -0.54 3.34 25.39
N GLY A 54 -1.24 2.40 26.01
CA GLY A 54 -2.15 2.66 27.13
C GLY A 54 -3.51 3.25 26.74
N ASP A 55 -3.78 3.44 25.46
CA ASP A 55 -5.10 3.86 24.96
C ASP A 55 -5.95 2.61 24.66
N GLU A 56 -6.94 2.34 25.52
CA GLU A 56 -7.84 1.16 25.39
C GLU A 56 -8.68 1.17 24.11
N LYS A 57 -8.82 2.30 23.45
CA LYS A 57 -9.51 2.45 22.16
C LYS A 57 -8.56 2.41 20.97
N ASN A 58 -7.27 2.09 21.17
CA ASN A 58 -6.27 2.03 20.10
C ASN A 58 -5.53 0.69 20.10
N LEU A 59 -5.79 -0.16 19.12
CA LEU A 59 -5.04 -1.39 18.90
C LEU A 59 -3.72 -1.07 18.18
N LEU A 60 -2.61 -1.18 18.90
CA LEU A 60 -1.27 -1.02 18.32
C LEU A 60 -0.76 -2.34 17.75
N LEU A 61 -0.47 -2.36 16.45
CA LEU A 61 0.11 -3.47 15.71
C LEU A 61 1.51 -3.09 15.21
N LEU A 62 2.52 -3.43 15.99
CA LEU A 62 3.91 -3.22 15.60
C LEU A 62 4.34 -4.29 14.59
N GLN A 63 4.93 -3.84 13.49
CA GLN A 63 5.50 -4.69 12.48
C GLN A 63 6.87 -5.20 12.91
N PRO A 64 7.34 -6.35 12.37
CA PRO A 64 8.70 -6.83 12.62
C PRO A 64 9.75 -5.74 12.28
N GLU A 65 10.80 -5.65 13.08
CA GLU A 65 11.87 -4.65 12.88
C GLU A 65 12.48 -4.74 11.46
N ALA A 66 12.62 -5.94 10.93
CA ALA A 66 13.13 -6.19 9.58
C ALA A 66 12.26 -5.57 8.46
N SER A 67 10.99 -5.23 8.75
CA SER A 67 10.11 -4.57 7.78
C SER A 67 10.24 -3.05 7.79
N ASN A 68 11.05 -2.47 8.68
CA ASN A 68 11.27 -1.03 8.74
C ASN A 68 12.31 -0.62 7.70
N ASP A 69 11.86 -0.19 6.53
CA ASP A 69 12.72 0.17 5.42
C ASP A 69 13.74 1.24 5.81
N ALA A 70 15.00 0.98 5.52
CA ALA A 70 16.09 1.94 5.71
C ALA A 70 16.25 2.88 4.49
N GLY A 71 15.73 2.48 3.33
CA GLY A 71 15.82 3.24 2.09
C GLY A 71 14.76 4.34 1.97
N PHE A 72 14.88 5.14 0.90
CA PHE A 72 13.94 6.21 0.59
C PHE A 72 12.55 5.66 0.22
N ALA A 73 12.49 4.70 -0.70
CA ALA A 73 11.24 4.08 -1.10
C ALA A 73 10.76 3.04 -0.07
N MET A 74 9.48 3.08 0.26
CA MET A 74 8.85 2.08 1.12
C MET A 74 8.59 0.81 0.33
N THR A 75 9.09 -0.33 0.82
CA THR A 75 8.95 -1.67 0.21
C THR A 75 8.44 -2.68 1.22
N SER A 76 9.29 -3.15 2.12
CA SER A 76 8.94 -4.14 3.15
C SER A 76 7.90 -3.61 4.13
N SER A 77 7.98 -2.34 4.52
CA SER A 77 6.97 -1.72 5.39
C SER A 77 5.60 -1.66 4.72
N PHE A 78 5.53 -1.31 3.44
CA PHE A 78 4.28 -1.30 2.68
C PHE A 78 3.64 -2.69 2.66
N SER A 79 4.38 -3.71 2.20
CA SER A 79 3.88 -5.09 2.08
C SER A 79 3.44 -5.67 3.42
N SER A 80 4.24 -5.44 4.47
CA SER A 80 3.97 -5.92 5.82
C SER A 80 2.72 -5.28 6.42
N MET A 81 2.59 -3.96 6.35
CA MET A 81 1.43 -3.24 6.87
C MET A 81 0.15 -3.59 6.10
N MET A 82 0.23 -3.72 4.77
CA MET A 82 -0.89 -4.15 3.93
C MET A 82 -1.35 -5.56 4.31
N LEU A 83 -0.42 -6.52 4.42
CA LEU A 83 -0.73 -7.89 4.83
C LEU A 83 -1.38 -7.92 6.22
N THR A 84 -0.84 -7.17 7.18
CA THR A 84 -1.40 -7.05 8.52
C THR A 84 -2.84 -6.58 8.48
N ALA A 85 -3.15 -5.52 7.72
CA ALA A 85 -4.51 -5.02 7.60
C ALA A 85 -5.45 -6.06 6.96
N LEU A 86 -5.03 -6.73 5.90
CA LEU A 86 -5.81 -7.79 5.27
C LEU A 86 -6.12 -8.91 6.25
N LEU A 87 -5.15 -9.35 7.07
CA LEU A 87 -5.34 -10.39 8.07
C LEU A 87 -6.24 -9.96 9.23
N VAL A 88 -6.18 -8.69 9.65
CA VAL A 88 -7.05 -8.14 10.70
C VAL A 88 -8.51 -8.15 10.27
N PHE A 89 -8.79 -7.77 9.04
CA PHE A 89 -10.16 -7.67 8.53
C PHE A 89 -10.67 -8.97 7.86
N ASP A 90 -9.80 -9.97 7.63
CA ASP A 90 -10.23 -11.30 7.16
C ASP A 90 -10.98 -12.02 8.28
N ARG A 91 -12.16 -12.52 7.99
CA ARG A 91 -13.00 -13.30 8.93
C ARG A 91 -12.69 -14.79 8.94
N ALA A 92 -11.73 -15.24 8.13
CA ALA A 92 -11.34 -16.63 8.09
C ALA A 92 -10.69 -17.08 9.42
N GLU A 93 -10.77 -18.37 9.69
CA GLU A 93 -10.09 -18.98 10.83
C GLU A 93 -8.57 -18.86 10.71
N LEU A 94 -7.87 -18.85 11.86
CA LEU A 94 -6.41 -18.64 11.92
C LEU A 94 -5.64 -19.61 11.02
N ALA A 95 -5.96 -20.89 11.04
CA ALA A 95 -5.31 -21.90 10.20
C ALA A 95 -5.45 -21.61 8.69
N GLN A 96 -6.58 -21.04 8.26
CA GLN A 96 -6.78 -20.62 6.88
C GLN A 96 -5.95 -19.39 6.54
N LYS A 97 -5.82 -18.44 7.47
CA LYS A 97 -4.95 -17.27 7.30
C LYS A 97 -3.48 -17.68 7.19
N GLU A 98 -3.03 -18.58 8.04
CA GLU A 98 -1.67 -19.14 7.98
C GLU A 98 -1.38 -19.81 6.63
N ALA A 99 -2.32 -20.62 6.13
CA ALA A 99 -2.18 -21.24 4.81
C ALA A 99 -2.11 -20.20 3.67
N LYS A 100 -2.92 -19.14 3.72
CA LYS A 100 -2.87 -18.03 2.75
C LYS A 100 -1.52 -17.31 2.80
N VAL A 101 -1.01 -17.02 4.00
CA VAL A 101 0.30 -16.38 4.17
C VAL A 101 1.42 -17.26 3.62
N ALA A 102 1.40 -18.56 3.90
CA ALA A 102 2.38 -19.49 3.37
C ALA A 102 2.37 -19.52 1.82
N ALA A 103 1.18 -19.54 1.22
CA ALA A 103 1.04 -19.45 -0.24
C ALA A 103 1.58 -18.12 -0.81
N LEU A 104 1.30 -16.99 -0.14
CA LEU A 104 1.82 -15.67 -0.54
C LEU A 104 3.34 -15.61 -0.47
N ILE A 105 3.95 -16.20 0.57
CA ILE A 105 5.41 -16.27 0.70
C ILE A 105 6.00 -17.03 -0.50
N GLN A 106 5.45 -18.20 -0.83
CA GLN A 106 5.93 -19.00 -1.97
C GLN A 106 5.78 -18.23 -3.29
N LEU A 107 4.62 -17.63 -3.55
CA LEU A 107 4.39 -16.81 -4.76
C LEU A 107 5.37 -15.63 -4.83
N SER A 108 5.68 -15.00 -3.70
CA SER A 108 6.64 -13.89 -3.66
C SER A 108 8.06 -14.37 -4.01
N GLN A 109 8.46 -15.54 -3.52
CA GLN A 109 9.74 -16.16 -3.87
C GLN A 109 9.81 -16.48 -5.36
N ASP A 110 8.76 -17.10 -5.92
CA ASP A 110 8.67 -17.42 -7.35
C ASP A 110 8.79 -16.16 -8.23
N VAL A 111 8.20 -15.04 -7.79
CA VAL A 111 8.34 -13.74 -8.50
C VAL A 111 9.77 -13.22 -8.44
N LEU A 112 10.43 -13.31 -7.27
CA LEU A 112 11.82 -12.88 -7.10
C LEU A 112 12.80 -13.71 -7.93
N GLU A 113 12.49 -14.98 -8.20
CA GLU A 113 13.30 -15.84 -9.09
C GLU A 113 13.17 -15.46 -10.58
N ARG A 114 12.13 -14.70 -10.94
CA ARG A 114 11.84 -14.26 -12.31
C ARG A 114 12.44 -12.89 -12.67
N VAL A 115 13.52 -12.49 -12.02
CA VAL A 115 14.20 -11.21 -12.29
C VAL A 115 14.59 -11.06 -13.78
N ALA A 116 14.97 -12.16 -14.43
CA ALA A 116 15.32 -12.14 -15.85
C ALA A 116 14.14 -11.76 -16.76
N ASP A 117 12.90 -12.14 -16.40
CA ASP A 117 11.70 -11.74 -17.15
C ASP A 117 11.44 -10.23 -16.98
N VAL A 118 11.63 -9.72 -15.76
CA VAL A 118 11.49 -8.28 -15.48
C VAL A 118 12.56 -7.48 -16.22
N GLN A 119 13.79 -8.00 -16.27
CA GLN A 119 14.90 -7.34 -16.99
C GLN A 119 14.56 -7.13 -18.47
N GLN A 120 13.90 -8.08 -19.12
CA GLN A 120 13.47 -7.93 -20.52
C GLN A 120 12.53 -6.73 -20.73
N LEU A 121 11.69 -6.41 -19.72
CA LEU A 121 10.83 -5.21 -19.76
C LEU A 121 11.65 -3.93 -19.53
N VAL A 122 12.61 -3.99 -18.61
CA VAL A 122 13.48 -2.84 -18.33
C VAL A 122 14.41 -2.51 -19.50
N ASP A 123 14.78 -3.53 -20.27
CA ASP A 123 15.62 -3.37 -21.47
C ASP A 123 14.88 -2.75 -22.66
N LEU A 124 13.53 -2.60 -22.57
CA LEU A 124 12.76 -1.83 -23.55
C LEU A 124 13.13 -0.34 -23.39
N ASP A 125 13.37 0.32 -24.51
CA ASP A 125 13.62 1.77 -24.54
C ASP A 125 12.29 2.52 -24.39
N PHE A 126 11.94 2.88 -23.15
CA PHE A 126 10.72 3.61 -22.84
C PHE A 126 10.97 4.80 -21.92
N SER A 127 10.22 5.85 -22.13
CA SER A 127 10.27 7.07 -21.31
C SER A 127 9.03 7.24 -20.41
N ARG A 128 8.04 6.37 -20.59
CA ARG A 128 6.77 6.42 -19.86
C ARG A 128 6.26 5.04 -19.53
N ILE A 129 5.72 4.91 -18.31
CA ILE A 129 5.02 3.71 -17.87
C ILE A 129 3.65 4.08 -17.28
N ILE A 130 2.61 3.34 -17.65
CA ILE A 130 1.24 3.54 -17.20
C ILE A 130 0.78 2.27 -16.49
N TYR A 131 0.28 2.42 -15.27
CA TYR A 131 -0.25 1.33 -14.48
C TYR A 131 -1.76 1.40 -14.44
N LEU A 132 -2.43 0.31 -14.80
CA LEU A 132 -3.88 0.23 -14.80
C LEU A 132 -4.36 -0.82 -13.81
N GLY A 133 -5.38 -0.48 -13.02
CA GLY A 133 -6.00 -1.39 -12.08
C GLY A 133 -7.42 -0.96 -11.72
N ALA A 134 -8.29 -1.91 -11.40
CA ALA A 134 -9.66 -1.65 -10.98
C ALA A 134 -9.92 -2.22 -9.58
N GLY A 135 -10.87 -1.66 -8.84
CA GLY A 135 -11.13 -2.07 -7.46
C GLY A 135 -9.89 -2.00 -6.58
N PRO A 136 -9.53 -3.05 -5.84
CA PRO A 136 -8.32 -3.07 -5.01
C PRO A 136 -7.03 -2.84 -5.80
N PHE A 137 -6.98 -3.26 -7.07
CA PHE A 137 -5.83 -3.07 -7.94
C PHE A 137 -5.61 -1.61 -8.37
N PHE A 138 -6.59 -0.73 -8.20
CA PHE A 138 -6.39 0.70 -8.41
C PHE A 138 -5.38 1.28 -7.41
N GLY A 139 -5.47 0.87 -6.13
CA GLY A 139 -4.48 1.23 -5.11
C GLY A 139 -3.10 0.64 -5.39
N LEU A 140 -3.04 -0.61 -5.90
CA LEU A 140 -1.78 -1.24 -6.30
C LEU A 140 -1.14 -0.52 -7.49
N ALA A 141 -1.94 -0.12 -8.49
CA ALA A 141 -1.46 0.66 -9.63
C ALA A 141 -0.87 2.02 -9.20
N HIS A 142 -1.51 2.67 -8.21
CA HIS A 142 -1.01 3.91 -7.62
C HIS A 142 0.34 3.70 -6.92
N GLU A 143 0.46 2.67 -6.10
CA GLU A 143 1.71 2.36 -5.39
C GLU A 143 2.85 1.99 -6.36
N ALA A 144 2.56 1.16 -7.36
CA ALA A 144 3.55 0.78 -8.38
C ALA A 144 4.06 1.99 -9.17
N GLN A 145 3.14 2.90 -9.55
CA GLN A 145 3.47 4.16 -10.20
C GLN A 145 4.41 5.01 -9.34
N LEU A 146 4.09 5.12 -8.05
CA LEU A 146 4.87 5.93 -7.10
C LEU A 146 6.29 5.38 -6.96
N LYS A 147 6.46 4.06 -6.91
CA LYS A 147 7.80 3.43 -6.80
C LYS A 147 8.72 3.79 -7.96
N ILE A 148 8.23 3.75 -9.19
CA ILE A 148 9.04 4.12 -10.36
C ILE A 148 9.32 5.63 -10.34
N LEU A 149 8.33 6.47 -10.02
CA LEU A 149 8.52 7.90 -9.92
C LEU A 149 9.63 8.27 -8.92
N GLU A 150 9.56 7.69 -7.72
CA GLU A 150 10.52 7.94 -6.63
C GLU A 150 11.93 7.42 -6.98
N LEU A 151 12.03 6.16 -7.40
CA LEU A 151 13.32 5.49 -7.64
C LEU A 151 14.06 6.02 -8.87
N THR A 152 13.34 6.55 -9.84
CA THR A 152 13.96 7.20 -11.03
C THR A 152 14.07 8.72 -10.89
N ALA A 153 13.68 9.28 -9.74
CA ALA A 153 13.64 10.74 -9.53
C ALA A 153 12.88 11.48 -10.66
N GLY A 154 11.81 10.84 -11.17
CA GLY A 154 11.00 11.40 -12.23
C GLY A 154 11.58 11.30 -13.65
N GLN A 155 12.70 10.60 -13.84
CA GLN A 155 13.27 10.40 -15.18
C GLN A 155 12.36 9.60 -16.10
N ILE A 156 11.60 8.66 -15.53
CA ILE A 156 10.53 7.93 -16.23
C ILE A 156 9.20 8.56 -15.84
N ALA A 157 8.44 9.07 -16.82
CA ALA A 157 7.13 9.59 -16.58
C ALA A 157 6.16 8.47 -16.21
N THR A 158 5.42 8.64 -15.11
CA THR A 158 4.52 7.59 -14.61
C THR A 158 3.10 8.11 -14.44
N MET A 159 2.13 7.23 -14.64
CA MET A 159 0.71 7.48 -14.42
C MET A 159 0.03 6.21 -13.95
N TYR A 160 -1.05 6.35 -13.18
CA TYR A 160 -1.97 5.26 -12.88
C TYR A 160 -3.41 5.67 -13.15
N GLU A 161 -4.26 4.72 -13.52
CA GLU A 161 -5.69 4.95 -13.75
C GLU A 161 -6.46 3.63 -13.71
N SER A 162 -7.77 3.71 -13.62
CA SER A 162 -8.65 2.58 -13.92
C SER A 162 -8.68 2.31 -15.44
N PRO A 163 -8.82 1.05 -15.90
CA PRO A 163 -8.90 0.76 -17.34
C PRO A 163 -10.02 1.52 -18.05
N VAL A 164 -11.16 1.70 -17.38
CA VAL A 164 -12.30 2.44 -17.94
C VAL A 164 -12.01 3.93 -17.98
N GLY A 165 -11.50 4.52 -16.89
CA GLY A 165 -11.11 5.93 -16.87
C GLY A 165 -10.03 6.25 -17.90
N PHE A 166 -9.03 5.40 -18.01
CA PHE A 166 -7.94 5.54 -18.97
C PHE A 166 -8.43 5.59 -20.42
N ARG A 167 -9.42 4.75 -20.75
CA ARG A 167 -9.99 4.70 -22.09
C ARG A 167 -10.64 6.04 -22.54
N HIS A 168 -11.17 6.80 -21.60
CA HIS A 168 -11.97 7.99 -21.89
C HIS A 168 -11.17 9.29 -22.14
N GLY A 169 -9.86 9.23 -22.21
CA GLY A 169 -9.06 10.41 -22.49
C GLY A 169 -7.56 10.15 -22.35
N PRO A 170 -7.10 9.72 -21.17
CA PRO A 170 -5.68 9.52 -20.88
C PRO A 170 -4.95 8.58 -21.85
N LYS A 171 -5.65 7.65 -22.51
CA LYS A 171 -5.04 6.77 -23.53
C LYS A 171 -4.36 7.52 -24.66
N SER A 172 -4.66 8.81 -24.86
CA SER A 172 -3.98 9.67 -25.83
C SER A 172 -2.49 9.90 -25.50
N LEU A 173 -2.07 9.57 -24.25
CA LEU A 173 -0.67 9.61 -23.82
C LEU A 173 0.17 8.45 -24.36
N ILE A 174 -0.45 7.40 -24.91
CA ILE A 174 0.28 6.26 -25.45
C ILE A 174 0.98 6.64 -26.74
N ASN A 175 2.26 6.36 -26.78
CA ASN A 175 3.11 6.42 -27.96
C ASN A 175 4.04 5.21 -27.99
N GLN A 176 4.97 5.15 -28.93
CA GLN A 176 5.93 4.06 -29.07
C GLN A 176 6.86 3.87 -27.86
N ASP A 177 7.06 4.93 -27.06
CA ASP A 177 7.94 4.95 -25.89
C ASP A 177 7.15 4.72 -24.59
N THR A 178 5.96 4.13 -24.68
CA THR A 178 5.07 3.92 -23.53
C THR A 178 4.87 2.43 -23.25
N VAL A 179 5.18 2.01 -22.03
CA VAL A 179 4.80 0.70 -21.48
C VAL A 179 3.51 0.83 -20.70
N VAL A 180 2.59 -0.11 -20.88
CA VAL A 180 1.35 -0.18 -20.10
C VAL A 180 1.30 -1.51 -19.34
N LEU A 181 1.23 -1.43 -18.02
CA LEU A 181 1.05 -2.57 -17.12
C LEU A 181 -0.38 -2.58 -16.59
N VAL A 182 -1.02 -3.75 -16.66
CA VAL A 182 -2.40 -3.93 -16.21
C VAL A 182 -2.44 -4.95 -15.07
N PHE A 183 -2.93 -4.54 -13.93
CA PHE A 183 -3.27 -5.45 -12.84
C PHE A 183 -4.72 -5.92 -13.04
N GLY A 184 -4.87 -7.17 -13.44
CA GLY A 184 -6.16 -7.78 -13.72
C GLY A 184 -6.55 -8.81 -12.67
N SER A 185 -7.86 -8.88 -12.33
CA SER A 185 -8.40 -10.00 -11.56
C SER A 185 -8.56 -11.23 -12.46
N THR A 186 -8.35 -12.40 -11.88
CA THR A 186 -8.71 -13.68 -12.49
C THR A 186 -10.13 -14.11 -12.13
N ASP A 187 -10.78 -13.36 -11.22
CA ASP A 187 -12.16 -13.62 -10.86
C ASP A 187 -13.09 -13.22 -12.01
N GLY A 188 -14.02 -14.12 -12.34
CA GLY A 188 -15.08 -13.79 -13.28
C GLY A 188 -16.07 -12.81 -12.66
N TYR A 189 -16.48 -11.79 -13.42
CA TYR A 189 -17.60 -10.93 -13.04
C TYR A 189 -18.92 -11.63 -13.38
#